data_68f9780d259cd8a6b357da9924581572
#
_entry.id   68f9780d259cd8a6b357da9924581572
#
_cell.length_a   1.000
_cell.length_b   1.000
_cell.length_c   1.000
_cell.angle_alpha   90.00
_cell.angle_beta   90.00
_cell.angle_gamma   90.00
#
_symmetry.space_group_name_H-M   'P 1'
#
loop_
_entity.id
_entity.type
_entity.pdbx_description
1 polymer ?
#
loop_
_entity_poly.entity_id
_entity_poly.type
_entity_poly.pdbx_seq_one_letter_code
_entity_poly.pdbx_strand_id
1 'polypeptide(L)'
;MNDATIVTLNRFWDTAQDVAMTCLTLAKRVGLENGDEAYALGLFHDCGVPLMLKQFPSYMGVLEEAYANASAECRVVDTENRVFNTNHAVVGYYTSKSWRLPDHVSQAIANHHNALAVFSDDSSRNNSQLKNLLAILKMSENICASHRVLGNQAEDHEWECVGALVLDYIGLSEYDFQTQKQEIRDLATR
;
A
#
# COMPACT_ATOMS: atom_id res chain seq x y z
N MET A 1 -3.36 -21.66 15.57
CA MET A 1 -3.55 -21.03 14.25
C MET A 1 -4.08 -22.12 13.35
N ASN A 2 -5.21 -21.94 12.66
CA ASN A 2 -5.77 -22.96 11.78
C ASN A 2 -5.12 -22.90 10.38
N ASP A 3 -5.31 -23.95 9.56
CA ASP A 3 -4.70 -24.07 8.24
C ASP A 3 -5.11 -22.91 7.30
N ALA A 4 -6.35 -22.41 7.41
CA ALA A 4 -6.82 -21.27 6.62
C ALA A 4 -6.05 -19.99 6.93
N THR A 5 -5.76 -19.74 8.22
CA THR A 5 -4.94 -18.58 8.63
C THR A 5 -3.51 -18.68 8.11
N ILE A 6 -2.93 -19.87 8.07
CA ILE A 6 -1.58 -20.08 7.53
C ILE A 6 -1.54 -19.77 6.03
N VAL A 7 -2.53 -20.25 5.27
CA VAL A 7 -2.63 -19.97 3.83
C VAL A 7 -2.79 -18.46 3.57
N THR A 8 -3.63 -17.78 4.34
CA THR A 8 -3.80 -16.32 4.23
C THR A 8 -2.51 -15.56 4.50
N LEU A 9 -1.78 -15.93 5.56
CA LEU A 9 -0.50 -15.30 5.88
C LEU A 9 0.59 -15.56 4.83
N ASN A 10 0.62 -16.76 4.24
CA ASN A 10 1.57 -17.04 3.15
C ASN A 10 1.28 -16.15 1.93
N ARG A 11 0.02 -16.04 1.51
CA ARG A 11 -0.36 -15.13 0.42
C ARG A 11 -0.05 -13.68 0.75
N PHE A 12 -0.26 -13.27 1.98
CA PHE A 12 0.11 -11.92 2.46
C PHE A 12 1.61 -11.66 2.26
N TRP A 13 2.48 -12.58 2.70
CA TRP A 13 3.93 -12.41 2.57
C TRP A 13 4.40 -12.44 1.11
N ASP A 14 3.84 -13.31 0.29
CA ASP A 14 4.13 -13.36 -1.15
C ASP A 14 3.76 -12.02 -1.80
N THR A 15 2.57 -11.48 -1.50
CA THR A 15 2.14 -10.18 -2.01
C THR A 15 3.03 -9.04 -1.52
N ALA A 16 3.42 -9.02 -0.24
CA ALA A 16 4.32 -8.01 0.30
C ALA A 16 5.68 -8.01 -0.40
N GLN A 17 6.20 -9.20 -0.73
CA GLN A 17 7.44 -9.34 -1.50
C GLN A 17 7.27 -8.83 -2.94
N ASP A 18 6.18 -9.16 -3.62
CA ASP A 18 5.88 -8.69 -4.97
C ASP A 18 5.76 -7.16 -5.02
N VAL A 19 5.06 -6.57 -4.06
CA VAL A 19 4.95 -5.11 -3.91
C VAL A 19 6.34 -4.49 -3.67
N ALA A 20 7.17 -5.07 -2.81
CA ALA A 20 8.51 -4.57 -2.55
C ALA A 20 9.40 -4.56 -3.79
N MET A 21 9.39 -5.65 -4.56
CA MET A 21 10.16 -5.76 -5.81
C MET A 21 9.64 -4.80 -6.89
N THR A 22 8.33 -4.61 -6.94
CA THR A 22 7.68 -3.66 -7.85
C THR A 22 8.02 -2.22 -7.46
N CYS A 23 7.99 -1.88 -6.16
CA CYS A 23 8.45 -0.58 -5.65
C CYS A 23 9.89 -0.26 -6.06
N LEU A 24 10.82 -1.22 -5.86
CA LEU A 24 12.22 -1.06 -6.28
C LEU A 24 12.35 -0.83 -7.79
N THR A 25 11.58 -1.58 -8.58
CA THR A 25 11.60 -1.49 -10.04
C THR A 25 11.06 -0.15 -10.53
N LEU A 26 9.93 0.29 -9.99
CA LEU A 26 9.33 1.59 -10.32
C LEU A 26 10.21 2.75 -9.88
N ALA A 27 10.76 2.72 -8.66
CA ALA A 27 11.67 3.76 -8.16
C ALA A 27 12.84 3.99 -9.12
N LYS A 28 13.45 2.91 -9.62
CA LYS A 28 14.52 3.00 -10.63
C LYS A 28 14.04 3.58 -11.96
N ARG A 29 12.85 3.19 -12.43
CA ARG A 29 12.29 3.67 -13.73
C ARG A 29 11.95 5.16 -13.71
N VAL A 30 11.46 5.66 -12.57
CA VAL A 30 11.13 7.09 -12.41
C VAL A 30 12.30 7.94 -11.89
N GLY A 31 13.48 7.33 -11.71
CA GLY A 31 14.70 8.05 -11.33
C GLY A 31 14.76 8.49 -9.87
N LEU A 32 14.07 7.79 -8.96
CA LEU A 32 14.22 8.05 -7.52
C LEU A 32 15.51 7.44 -6.99
N GLU A 33 16.28 8.25 -6.24
CA GLU A 33 17.61 7.84 -5.74
C GLU A 33 17.54 6.75 -4.66
N ASN A 34 16.45 6.69 -3.88
CA ASN A 34 16.32 5.83 -2.70
C ASN A 34 15.48 4.58 -2.97
N GLY A 35 15.88 3.77 -3.95
CA GLY A 35 15.18 2.50 -4.28
C GLY A 35 15.07 1.53 -3.10
N ASP A 36 16.05 1.49 -2.20
CA ASP A 36 16.05 0.60 -1.02
C ASP A 36 14.95 1.00 -0.01
N GLU A 37 14.66 2.30 0.12
CA GLU A 37 13.56 2.78 0.97
C GLU A 37 12.20 2.45 0.36
N ALA A 38 12.07 2.55 -0.95
CA ALA A 38 10.86 2.13 -1.67
C ALA A 38 10.64 0.60 -1.52
N TYR A 39 11.70 -0.19 -1.62
CA TYR A 39 11.64 -1.63 -1.34
C TYR A 39 11.19 -1.92 0.09
N ALA A 40 11.82 -1.26 1.08
CA ALA A 40 11.47 -1.44 2.48
C ALA A 40 10.01 -1.03 2.76
N LEU A 41 9.54 0.08 2.16
CA LEU A 41 8.16 0.49 2.26
C LEU A 41 7.23 -0.58 1.68
N GLY A 42 7.47 -1.05 0.46
CA GLY A 42 6.66 -2.09 -0.17
C GLY A 42 6.58 -3.38 0.65
N LEU A 43 7.69 -3.77 1.30
CA LEU A 43 7.73 -4.97 2.15
C LEU A 43 6.96 -4.81 3.46
N PHE A 44 6.97 -3.61 4.05
CA PHE A 44 6.49 -3.38 5.41
C PHE A 44 5.24 -2.50 5.51
N HIS A 45 4.67 -1.98 4.40
CA HIS A 45 3.51 -1.07 4.47
C HIS A 45 2.34 -1.67 5.25
N ASP A 46 2.11 -2.97 5.08
CA ASP A 46 1.05 -3.74 5.71
C ASP A 46 1.51 -4.59 6.92
N CYS A 47 2.69 -4.31 7.48
CA CYS A 47 3.22 -5.12 8.61
C CYS A 47 2.32 -5.11 9.85
N GLY A 48 1.36 -4.22 9.94
CA GLY A 48 0.32 -4.21 10.97
C GLY A 48 -0.74 -5.29 10.80
N VAL A 49 -1.00 -5.76 9.57
CA VAL A 49 -2.05 -6.76 9.26
C VAL A 49 -1.88 -8.05 10.05
N PRO A 50 -0.71 -8.72 10.07
CA PRO A 50 -0.51 -9.93 10.87
C PRO A 50 -0.71 -9.71 12.38
N LEU A 51 -0.38 -8.51 12.88
CA LEU A 51 -0.54 -8.16 14.30
C LEU A 51 -2.01 -7.94 14.65
N MET A 52 -2.76 -7.26 13.77
CA MET A 52 -4.21 -7.12 13.89
C MET A 52 -4.91 -8.47 13.85
N LEU A 53 -4.53 -9.34 12.91
CA LEU A 53 -5.09 -10.70 12.80
C LEU A 53 -4.81 -11.54 14.05
N LYS A 54 -3.63 -11.39 14.64
CA LYS A 54 -3.29 -12.08 15.90
C LYS A 54 -4.16 -11.61 17.07
N GLN A 55 -4.47 -10.32 17.12
CA GLN A 55 -5.23 -9.71 18.21
C GLN A 55 -6.73 -9.87 18.05
N PHE A 56 -7.25 -9.83 16.82
CA PHE A 56 -8.68 -9.81 16.51
C PHE A 56 -9.04 -10.95 15.56
N PRO A 57 -9.67 -12.04 16.03
CA PRO A 57 -10.01 -13.19 15.18
C PRO A 57 -10.92 -12.86 13.98
N SER A 58 -11.74 -11.82 14.07
CA SER A 58 -12.62 -11.34 12.99
C SER A 58 -11.93 -10.40 11.99
N TYR A 59 -10.64 -10.11 12.16
CA TYR A 59 -9.96 -9.03 11.44
C TYR A 59 -10.06 -9.17 9.91
N MET A 60 -9.84 -10.37 9.36
CA MET A 60 -9.87 -10.55 7.90
C MET A 60 -11.23 -10.19 7.28
N GLY A 61 -12.34 -10.56 7.94
CA GLY A 61 -13.67 -10.19 7.45
C GLY A 61 -13.92 -8.67 7.48
N VAL A 62 -13.39 -7.99 8.49
CA VAL A 62 -13.46 -6.53 8.59
C VAL A 62 -12.57 -5.86 7.54
N LEU A 63 -11.39 -6.43 7.25
CA LEU A 63 -10.50 -5.93 6.21
C LEU A 63 -11.11 -6.08 4.80
N GLU A 64 -11.75 -7.21 4.50
CA GLU A 64 -12.50 -7.40 3.25
C GLU A 64 -13.64 -6.37 3.12
N GLU A 65 -14.41 -6.13 4.19
CA GLU A 65 -15.43 -5.09 4.23
C GLU A 65 -14.84 -3.69 4.03
N ALA A 66 -13.68 -3.43 4.61
CA ALA A 66 -12.97 -2.16 4.50
C ALA A 66 -12.59 -1.84 3.06
N TYR A 67 -12.04 -2.81 2.34
CA TYR A 67 -11.72 -2.65 0.92
C TYR A 67 -12.97 -2.54 0.04
N ALA A 68 -14.03 -3.27 0.35
CA ALA A 68 -15.30 -3.21 -0.39
C ALA A 68 -15.99 -1.84 -0.26
N ASN A 69 -15.83 -1.16 0.88
CA ASN A 69 -16.41 0.14 1.18
C ASN A 69 -15.46 1.32 0.86
N ALA A 70 -14.25 1.05 0.36
CA ALA A 70 -13.28 2.09 0.07
C ALA A 70 -13.81 3.08 -0.99
N SER A 71 -13.71 4.37 -0.71
CA SER A 71 -14.16 5.46 -1.57
C SER A 71 -13.42 6.75 -1.22
N ALA A 72 -13.71 7.84 -1.93
CA ALA A 72 -13.15 9.14 -1.60
C ALA A 72 -13.54 9.64 -0.20
N GLU A 73 -14.69 9.21 0.32
CA GLU A 73 -15.24 9.60 1.63
C GLU A 73 -14.97 8.58 2.73
N CYS A 74 -14.54 7.35 2.38
CA CYS A 74 -14.32 6.26 3.32
C CYS A 74 -13.03 5.51 2.97
N ARG A 75 -11.99 5.72 3.74
CA ARG A 75 -10.70 5.00 3.57
C ARG A 75 -10.82 3.58 4.13
N VAL A 76 -9.99 2.68 3.67
CA VAL A 76 -9.88 1.31 4.23
C VAL A 76 -9.75 1.35 5.76
N VAL A 77 -8.87 2.18 6.28
CA VAL A 77 -8.62 2.31 7.73
C VAL A 77 -9.80 2.85 8.53
N ASP A 78 -10.77 3.52 7.92
CA ASP A 78 -11.93 4.08 8.63
C ASP A 78 -12.90 2.98 9.08
N THR A 79 -13.04 1.91 8.31
CA THR A 79 -13.83 0.73 8.71
C THR A 79 -13.15 0.01 9.87
N GLU A 80 -11.83 -0.19 9.83
CA GLU A 80 -11.08 -0.79 10.93
C GLU A 80 -11.19 0.05 12.21
N ASN A 81 -11.01 1.37 12.11
CA ASN A 81 -11.12 2.30 13.24
C ASN A 81 -12.49 2.20 13.91
N ARG A 82 -13.56 2.07 13.14
CA ARG A 82 -14.93 1.95 13.66
C ARG A 82 -15.12 0.66 14.45
N VAL A 83 -14.49 -0.43 14.03
CA VAL A 83 -14.66 -1.76 14.67
C VAL A 83 -13.68 -1.99 15.81
N PHE A 84 -12.40 -1.60 15.63
CA PHE A 84 -11.31 -1.96 16.54
C PHE A 84 -10.74 -0.76 17.32
N ASN A 85 -11.19 0.46 17.04
CA ASN A 85 -10.62 1.70 17.58
C ASN A 85 -9.10 1.85 17.30
N THR A 86 -8.62 1.18 16.26
CA THR A 86 -7.27 1.21 15.71
C THR A 86 -7.30 0.61 14.31
N ASN A 87 -6.17 0.66 13.58
CA ASN A 87 -6.04 0.10 12.25
C ASN A 87 -4.61 -0.40 11.99
N HIS A 88 -4.44 -1.20 10.92
CA HIS A 88 -3.14 -1.78 10.58
C HIS A 88 -2.08 -0.73 10.22
N ALA A 89 -2.44 0.41 9.63
CA ALA A 89 -1.48 1.45 9.29
C ALA A 89 -0.88 2.11 10.54
N VAL A 90 -1.70 2.36 11.58
CA VAL A 90 -1.24 2.85 12.88
C VAL A 90 -0.37 1.80 13.58
N VAL A 91 -0.79 0.55 13.62
CA VAL A 91 0.00 -0.55 14.20
C VAL A 91 1.31 -0.72 13.44
N GLY A 92 1.29 -0.65 12.11
CA GLY A 92 2.46 -0.69 11.24
C GLY A 92 3.43 0.46 11.50
N TYR A 93 2.92 1.68 11.69
CA TYR A 93 3.73 2.84 12.06
C TYR A 93 4.54 2.58 13.34
N TYR A 94 3.90 2.18 14.42
CA TYR A 94 4.62 1.91 15.68
C TYR A 94 5.57 0.72 15.57
N THR A 95 5.21 -0.28 14.79
CA THR A 95 6.07 -1.44 14.51
C THR A 95 7.33 -1.02 13.76
N SER A 96 7.19 -0.26 12.67
CA SER A 96 8.31 0.25 11.88
C SER A 96 9.25 1.17 12.69
N LYS A 97 8.67 2.00 13.57
CA LYS A 97 9.45 2.83 14.51
C LYS A 97 10.23 1.96 15.52
N SER A 98 9.66 0.87 16.00
CA SER A 98 10.35 -0.07 16.90
C SER A 98 11.50 -0.79 16.21
N TRP A 99 11.39 -1.04 14.91
CA TRP A 99 12.44 -1.60 14.05
C TRP A 99 13.47 -0.55 13.59
N ARG A 100 13.27 0.71 13.94
CA ARG A 100 14.13 1.83 13.56
C ARG A 100 14.22 2.06 12.05
N LEU A 101 13.12 1.84 11.33
CA LEU A 101 13.04 2.27 9.94
C LEU A 101 13.12 3.81 9.87
N PRO A 102 13.59 4.37 8.73
CA PRO A 102 13.63 5.82 8.54
C PRO A 102 12.27 6.47 8.79
N ASP A 103 12.27 7.68 9.34
CA ASP A 103 11.03 8.38 9.73
C ASP A 103 10.06 8.54 8.57
N HIS A 104 10.55 8.90 7.39
CA HIS A 104 9.72 9.09 6.20
C HIS A 104 9.11 7.77 5.68
N VAL A 105 9.80 6.63 5.84
CA VAL A 105 9.23 5.30 5.55
C VAL A 105 8.12 4.97 6.55
N SER A 106 8.36 5.20 7.85
CA SER A 106 7.32 5.00 8.88
C SER A 106 6.12 5.91 8.66
N GLN A 107 6.33 7.16 8.24
CA GLN A 107 5.25 8.09 7.88
C GLN A 107 4.49 7.62 6.63
N ALA A 108 5.17 7.06 5.64
CA ALA A 108 4.52 6.48 4.47
C ALA A 108 3.65 5.28 4.86
N ILE A 109 4.12 4.40 5.75
CA ILE A 109 3.33 3.29 6.33
C ILE A 109 2.07 3.83 7.02
N ALA A 110 2.19 4.90 7.84
CA ALA A 110 1.04 5.50 8.51
C ALA A 110 -0.01 6.10 7.56
N ASN A 111 0.41 6.54 6.37
CA ASN A 111 -0.41 7.32 5.46
C ASN A 111 -0.78 6.60 4.16
N HIS A 112 -0.45 5.31 3.99
CA HIS A 112 -0.67 4.66 2.70
C HIS A 112 -2.15 4.54 2.30
N HIS A 113 -3.08 4.47 3.25
CA HIS A 113 -4.52 4.60 3.02
C HIS A 113 -5.04 6.05 3.13
N ASN A 114 -4.16 7.04 3.31
CA ASN A 114 -4.50 8.46 3.33
C ASN A 114 -3.94 9.21 2.10
N ALA A 115 -3.57 8.48 1.07
CA ALA A 115 -2.88 9.01 -0.10
C ALA A 115 -3.70 10.11 -0.80
N LEU A 116 -5.02 9.96 -0.92
CA LEU A 116 -5.89 10.99 -1.52
C LEU A 116 -5.71 12.35 -0.84
N ALA A 117 -5.75 12.40 0.49
CA ALA A 117 -5.55 13.66 1.23
C ALA A 117 -4.13 14.20 1.07
N VAL A 118 -3.11 13.32 1.08
CA VAL A 118 -1.70 13.72 0.90
C VAL A 118 -1.46 14.33 -0.47
N PHE A 119 -2.02 13.77 -1.54
CA PHE A 119 -1.83 14.31 -2.90
C PHE A 119 -2.72 15.51 -3.19
N SER A 120 -3.87 15.65 -2.55
CA SER A 120 -4.78 16.82 -2.69
C SER A 120 -4.30 18.05 -1.92
N ASP A 121 -3.35 17.91 -0.99
CA ASP A 121 -2.83 19.04 -0.19
C ASP A 121 -1.68 19.75 -0.91
N ASP A 122 -1.97 20.93 -1.45
CA ASP A 122 -0.99 21.82 -2.10
C ASP A 122 0.01 22.45 -1.12
N SER A 123 -0.31 22.54 0.17
CA SER A 123 0.58 23.11 1.18
C SER A 123 1.77 22.22 1.53
N SER A 124 1.68 20.94 1.17
CA SER A 124 2.69 19.92 1.49
C SER A 124 3.87 19.85 0.51
N ARG A 125 4.21 20.96 -0.19
CA ARG A 125 5.40 21.02 -1.07
C ARG A 125 6.71 20.65 -0.36
N ASN A 126 6.75 20.74 0.97
CA ASN A 126 7.92 20.38 1.78
C ASN A 126 8.04 18.87 2.09
N ASN A 127 7.11 18.02 1.62
CA ASN A 127 7.11 16.58 1.93
C ASN A 127 7.24 15.71 0.67
N SER A 128 8.13 16.12 -0.24
CA SER A 128 8.37 15.41 -1.51
C SER A 128 8.78 13.94 -1.28
N GLN A 129 9.54 13.67 -0.22
CA GLN A 129 10.00 12.33 0.11
C GLN A 129 8.84 11.38 0.45
N LEU A 130 7.89 11.84 1.26
CA LEU A 130 6.67 11.08 1.55
C LEU A 130 5.81 10.88 0.30
N LYS A 131 5.59 11.93 -0.48
CA LYS A 131 4.80 11.86 -1.73
C LYS A 131 5.44 10.90 -2.74
N ASN A 132 6.76 10.94 -2.91
CA ASN A 132 7.50 10.02 -3.78
C ASN A 132 7.27 8.56 -3.36
N LEU A 133 7.45 8.25 -2.08
CA LEU A 133 7.27 6.91 -1.55
C LEU A 133 5.82 6.41 -1.68
N LEU A 134 4.84 7.27 -1.35
CA LEU A 134 3.43 6.93 -1.49
C LEU A 134 3.03 6.73 -2.96
N ALA A 135 3.54 7.53 -3.89
CA ALA A 135 3.26 7.38 -5.31
C ALA A 135 3.76 6.02 -5.82
N ILE A 136 5.01 5.68 -5.52
CA ILE A 136 5.58 4.38 -5.88
C ILE A 136 4.80 3.23 -5.25
N LEU A 137 4.43 3.34 -3.97
CA LEU A 137 3.67 2.31 -3.28
C LEU A 137 2.30 2.09 -3.94
N LYS A 138 1.52 3.17 -4.16
CA LYS A 138 0.17 3.06 -4.74
C LYS A 138 0.19 2.49 -6.17
N MET A 139 1.16 2.88 -6.98
CA MET A 139 1.38 2.26 -8.30
C MET A 139 1.70 0.77 -8.17
N SER A 140 2.55 0.39 -7.20
CA SER A 140 2.96 -1.01 -6.98
C SER A 140 1.81 -1.88 -6.49
N GLU A 141 1.00 -1.40 -5.54
CA GLU A 141 -0.19 -2.10 -5.05
C GLU A 141 -1.19 -2.37 -6.19
N ASN A 142 -1.40 -1.37 -7.06
CA ASN A 142 -2.27 -1.53 -8.23
C ASN A 142 -1.70 -2.53 -9.24
N ILE A 143 -0.39 -2.53 -9.49
CA ILE A 143 0.29 -3.49 -10.38
C ILE A 143 0.17 -4.91 -9.83
N CYS A 144 0.45 -5.11 -8.53
CA CYS A 144 0.40 -6.40 -7.86
C CYS A 144 -1.03 -6.86 -7.51
N ALA A 145 -2.03 -6.00 -7.71
CA ALA A 145 -3.43 -6.27 -7.38
C ALA A 145 -3.65 -6.67 -5.91
N SER A 146 -3.02 -5.94 -4.98
CA SER A 146 -3.08 -6.18 -3.53
C SER A 146 -4.52 -6.19 -2.99
N HIS A 147 -5.42 -5.36 -3.55
CA HIS A 147 -6.85 -5.33 -3.25
C HIS A 147 -7.55 -6.70 -3.43
N ARG A 148 -7.05 -7.56 -4.33
CA ARG A 148 -7.60 -8.91 -4.54
C ARG A 148 -7.16 -9.87 -3.44
N VAL A 149 -5.94 -9.73 -2.95
CA VAL A 149 -5.37 -10.64 -1.94
C VAL A 149 -5.88 -10.30 -0.54
N LEU A 150 -5.87 -9.01 -0.20
CA LEU A 150 -6.25 -8.54 1.14
C LEU A 150 -7.75 -8.24 1.24
N GLY A 151 -8.32 -7.63 0.22
CA GLY A 151 -9.70 -7.17 0.22
C GLY A 151 -10.68 -8.09 -0.48
N ASN A 152 -10.21 -9.13 -1.19
CA ASN A 152 -11.05 -10.01 -2.01
C ASN A 152 -11.94 -9.22 -3.00
N GLN A 153 -11.44 -8.08 -3.51
CA GLN A 153 -12.17 -7.20 -4.44
C GLN A 153 -11.69 -7.40 -5.88
N ALA A 154 -12.60 -7.30 -6.83
CA ALA A 154 -12.29 -7.36 -8.26
C ALA A 154 -11.66 -6.05 -8.77
N GLU A 155 -12.08 -4.92 -8.18
CA GLU A 155 -11.70 -3.56 -8.55
C GLU A 155 -10.86 -2.92 -7.45
N ASP A 156 -9.97 -2.02 -7.84
CA ASP A 156 -9.11 -1.28 -6.94
C ASP A 156 -9.71 0.11 -6.65
N HIS A 157 -10.65 0.16 -5.71
CA HIS A 157 -11.38 1.38 -5.38
C HIS A 157 -10.48 2.50 -4.83
N GLU A 158 -9.37 2.17 -4.17
CA GLU A 158 -8.41 3.19 -3.74
C GLU A 158 -7.68 3.79 -4.94
N TRP A 159 -7.27 2.96 -5.92
CA TRP A 159 -6.62 3.46 -7.13
C TRP A 159 -7.57 4.33 -7.97
N GLU A 160 -8.85 3.98 -8.06
CA GLU A 160 -9.86 4.80 -8.72
C GLU A 160 -9.92 6.21 -8.14
N CYS A 161 -9.75 6.36 -6.82
CA CYS A 161 -9.76 7.65 -6.13
C CYS A 161 -8.45 8.45 -6.28
N VAL A 162 -7.29 7.80 -6.29
CA VAL A 162 -5.99 8.48 -6.15
C VAL A 162 -5.11 8.38 -7.38
N GLY A 163 -5.37 7.44 -8.28
CA GLY A 163 -4.47 7.09 -9.39
C GLY A 163 -4.13 8.28 -10.29
N ALA A 164 -5.12 9.08 -10.68
CA ALA A 164 -4.90 10.25 -11.51
C ALA A 164 -3.96 11.27 -10.86
N LEU A 165 -4.12 11.52 -9.54
CA LEU A 165 -3.26 12.44 -8.78
C LEU A 165 -1.84 11.91 -8.64
N VAL A 166 -1.69 10.60 -8.44
CA VAL A 166 -0.38 9.93 -8.36
C VAL A 166 0.35 10.03 -9.69
N LEU A 167 -0.32 9.74 -10.80
CA LEU A 167 0.28 9.78 -12.14
C LEU A 167 0.67 11.21 -12.54
N ASP A 168 -0.19 12.19 -12.25
CA ASP A 168 0.11 13.61 -12.48
C ASP A 168 1.34 14.06 -11.67
N TYR A 169 1.42 13.66 -10.40
CA TYR A 169 2.54 13.98 -9.52
C TYR A 169 3.88 13.41 -10.04
N ILE A 170 3.88 12.16 -10.53
CA ILE A 170 5.08 11.49 -11.09
C ILE A 170 5.38 11.97 -12.51
N GLY A 171 4.41 12.59 -13.21
CA GLY A 171 4.55 13.01 -14.60
C GLY A 171 4.39 11.86 -15.60
N LEU A 172 3.61 10.83 -15.26
CA LEU A 172 3.29 9.71 -16.15
C LEU A 172 1.89 9.86 -16.74
N SER A 173 1.73 9.56 -18.02
CA SER A 173 0.40 9.37 -18.60
C SER A 173 -0.20 8.03 -18.16
N GLU A 174 -1.53 7.93 -18.21
CA GLU A 174 -2.23 6.65 -17.99
C GLU A 174 -1.74 5.56 -18.95
N TYR A 175 -1.51 5.92 -20.21
CA TYR A 175 -0.99 5.00 -21.22
C TYR A 175 0.40 4.46 -20.84
N ASP A 176 1.32 5.33 -20.41
CA ASP A 176 2.67 4.91 -20.01
C ASP A 176 2.62 4.04 -18.75
N PHE A 177 1.73 4.36 -17.80
CA PHE A 177 1.54 3.54 -16.62
C PHE A 177 1.01 2.14 -16.96
N GLN A 178 0.00 2.03 -17.82
CA GLN A 178 -0.54 0.74 -18.24
C GLN A 178 0.50 -0.10 -19.01
N THR A 179 1.34 0.54 -19.81
CA THR A 179 2.47 -0.11 -20.48
C THR A 179 3.47 -0.67 -19.47
N GLN A 180 3.90 0.14 -18.50
CA GLN A 180 4.81 -0.30 -17.45
C GLN A 180 4.20 -1.42 -16.59
N LYS A 181 2.92 -1.32 -16.27
CA LYS A 181 2.18 -2.34 -15.52
C LYS A 181 2.22 -3.70 -16.22
N GLN A 182 1.96 -3.72 -17.54
CA GLN A 182 2.02 -4.96 -18.30
C GLN A 182 3.43 -5.54 -18.33
N GLU A 183 4.45 -4.71 -18.60
CA GLU A 183 5.84 -5.14 -18.63
C GLU A 183 6.31 -5.75 -17.30
N ILE A 184 5.95 -5.12 -16.16
CA ILE A 184 6.33 -5.61 -14.84
C ILE A 184 5.64 -6.94 -14.54
N ARG A 185 4.36 -7.08 -14.88
CA ARG A 185 3.62 -8.35 -14.72
C ARG A 185 4.22 -9.48 -15.57
N ASP A 186 4.63 -9.19 -16.81
CA ASP A 186 5.25 -10.17 -17.68
C ASP A 186 6.62 -10.63 -17.16
N LEU A 187 7.34 -9.77 -16.45
CA LEU A 187 8.61 -10.13 -15.80
C LEU A 187 8.40 -11.04 -14.58
N ALA A 188 7.34 -10.82 -13.81
CA ALA A 188 7.01 -11.62 -12.62
C ALA A 188 6.51 -13.04 -12.94
N THR A 189 6.06 -13.27 -14.18
CA THR A 189 5.55 -14.59 -14.65
C THR A 189 6.61 -15.46 -15.31
N ARG A 190 7.86 -15.01 -15.41
CA ARG A 190 9.01 -15.73 -15.97
C ARG A 190 9.89 -16.33 -14.87
#